data_c01a5df13e2c84b9a68242c6401feae6
#
_entry.id   c01a5df13e2c84b9a68242c6401feae6
#
_cell.length_a   1.000
_cell.length_b   1.000
_cell.length_c   1.000
_cell.angle_alpha   90.00
_cell.angle_beta   90.00
_cell.angle_gamma   90.00
#
_symmetry.space_group_name_H-M   'P 1'
#
loop_
_entity.id
_entity.type
_entity.pdbx_description
1 polymer ?
#
loop_
_entity_poly.entity_id
_entity_poly.type
_entity_poly.pdbx_seq_one_letter_code
_entity_poly.pdbx_strand_id
1 'polypeptide(L)'
;MSIIYPVTHFSLILIEWVLIGWAIRMWQQSTSLAMIVLPIVLVSISYDNIILSIGSLIGEGELLKTLSMLRFLLHYLVVPLFIVIGVELAHRAGANWANTVVRVLSWVIALGLTAIDIITRYTGLQLVPIEFAGILRYHVANLSGPPIITIVVNLFVLLIGIGIWFRLKWPWLFVGTLISLIGNAMPSYAVGTLAGSCSELVMAISLLLTEERTQFFLVTQGETTFLSSD
;
A
#
# COMPACT_ATOMS: atom_id res chain seq x y z
N MET A 1 -20.42 0.09 23.98
CA MET A 1 -19.47 -0.25 22.92
C MET A 1 -19.57 0.77 21.81
N SER A 2 -18.47 1.36 21.41
CA SER A 2 -18.47 2.28 20.27
C SER A 2 -18.57 1.50 18.97
N ILE A 3 -19.64 1.68 18.20
CA ILE A 3 -19.86 1.01 16.90
C ILE A 3 -19.13 1.77 15.77
N ILE A 4 -18.66 2.99 16.05
CA ILE A 4 -18.10 3.89 15.04
C ILE A 4 -16.86 3.28 14.34
N TYR A 5 -15.91 2.73 15.08
CA TYR A 5 -14.68 2.17 14.53
C TYR A 5 -14.93 0.96 13.62
N PRO A 6 -15.68 -0.08 14.03
CA PRO A 6 -16.02 -1.20 13.14
C PRO A 6 -16.74 -0.77 11.86
N VAL A 7 -17.71 0.15 11.98
CA VAL A 7 -18.47 0.68 10.83
C VAL A 7 -17.57 1.49 9.89
N THR A 8 -16.60 2.25 10.42
CA THR A 8 -15.66 2.99 9.58
C THR A 8 -14.76 2.03 8.80
N HIS A 9 -14.19 0.99 9.43
CA HIS A 9 -13.42 -0.04 8.72
C HIS A 9 -14.26 -0.73 7.64
N PHE A 10 -15.53 -1.05 7.93
CA PHE A 10 -16.44 -1.60 6.93
C PHE A 10 -16.67 -0.64 5.75
N SER A 11 -16.79 0.66 6.01
CA SER A 11 -16.89 1.67 4.94
C SER A 11 -15.63 1.75 4.09
N LEU A 12 -14.45 1.62 4.71
CA LEU A 12 -13.18 1.57 3.98
C LEU A 12 -13.14 0.36 3.03
N ILE A 13 -13.61 -0.82 3.46
CA ILE A 13 -13.68 -2.03 2.63
C ILE A 13 -14.49 -1.77 1.36
N LEU A 14 -15.65 -1.13 1.46
CA LEU A 14 -16.50 -0.84 0.29
C LEU A 14 -15.78 0.08 -0.71
N ILE A 15 -15.08 1.10 -0.21
CA ILE A 15 -14.28 1.98 -1.06
C ILE A 15 -13.12 1.20 -1.71
N GLU A 16 -12.41 0.39 -0.93
CA GLU A 16 -11.27 -0.41 -1.41
C GLU A 16 -11.70 -1.41 -2.49
N TRP A 17 -12.89 -2.01 -2.41
CA TRP A 17 -13.39 -2.89 -3.46
C TRP A 17 -13.63 -2.16 -4.78
N VAL A 18 -14.12 -0.92 -4.72
CA VAL A 18 -14.21 -0.06 -5.91
C VAL A 18 -12.81 0.23 -6.47
N LEU A 19 -11.85 0.54 -5.60
CA LEU A 19 -10.46 0.79 -6.01
C LEU A 19 -9.80 -0.46 -6.59
N ILE A 20 -10.07 -1.65 -6.06
CA ILE A 20 -9.59 -2.93 -6.61
C ILE A 20 -10.12 -3.11 -8.04
N GLY A 21 -11.42 -2.89 -8.26
CA GLY A 21 -12.01 -2.95 -9.59
C GLY A 21 -11.35 -1.95 -10.57
N TRP A 22 -11.09 -0.73 -10.10
CA TRP A 22 -10.37 0.28 -10.88
C TRP A 22 -8.92 -0.15 -11.17
N ALA A 23 -8.19 -0.65 -10.18
CA ALA A 23 -6.83 -1.14 -10.34
C ALA A 23 -6.73 -2.29 -11.35
N ILE A 24 -7.66 -3.25 -11.31
CA ILE A 24 -7.74 -4.36 -12.26
C ILE A 24 -7.96 -3.83 -13.69
N ARG A 25 -8.89 -2.89 -13.86
CA ARG A 25 -9.15 -2.27 -15.16
C ARG A 25 -7.90 -1.56 -15.70
N MET A 26 -7.22 -0.79 -14.86
CA MET A 26 -6.01 -0.08 -15.25
C MET A 26 -4.87 -1.03 -15.58
N TRP A 27 -4.70 -2.12 -14.80
CA TRP A 27 -3.72 -3.15 -15.12
C TRP A 27 -4.01 -3.82 -16.47
N GLN A 28 -5.27 -4.14 -16.78
CA GLN A 28 -5.65 -4.71 -18.07
C GLN A 28 -5.34 -3.80 -19.27
N GLN A 29 -5.39 -2.49 -19.05
CA GLN A 29 -5.03 -1.48 -20.05
C GLN A 29 -3.51 -1.22 -20.11
N SER A 30 -2.79 -1.64 -19.08
CA SER A 30 -1.34 -1.50 -18.97
C SER A 30 -0.65 -2.70 -19.60
N THR A 31 0.44 -2.48 -20.33
CA THR A 31 1.32 -3.56 -20.84
C THR A 31 2.36 -4.00 -19.79
N SER A 32 2.37 -3.39 -18.61
CA SER A 32 3.37 -3.64 -17.57
C SER A 32 2.92 -4.73 -16.59
N LEU A 33 3.73 -5.81 -16.49
CA LEU A 33 3.54 -6.85 -15.48
C LEU A 33 3.68 -6.32 -14.05
N ALA A 34 4.48 -5.26 -13.82
CA ALA A 34 4.63 -4.68 -12.49
C ALA A 34 3.33 -4.04 -11.99
N MET A 35 2.43 -3.63 -12.89
CA MET A 35 1.16 -3.03 -12.49
C MET A 35 0.13 -4.02 -11.95
N ILE A 36 0.34 -5.34 -12.09
CA ILE A 36 -0.48 -6.35 -11.39
C ILE A 36 -0.32 -6.28 -9.87
N VAL A 37 0.80 -5.73 -9.41
CA VAL A 37 1.09 -5.59 -7.97
C VAL A 37 0.08 -4.65 -7.29
N LEU A 38 -0.40 -3.64 -7.99
CA LEU A 38 -1.31 -2.64 -7.42
C LEU A 38 -2.65 -3.27 -6.93
N PRO A 39 -3.40 -4.06 -7.73
CA PRO A 39 -4.58 -4.74 -7.20
C PRO A 39 -4.25 -5.75 -6.10
N ILE A 40 -3.10 -6.42 -6.13
CA ILE A 40 -2.68 -7.35 -5.07
C ILE A 40 -2.50 -6.62 -3.73
N VAL A 41 -1.84 -5.46 -3.76
CA VAL A 41 -1.67 -4.62 -2.57
C VAL A 41 -3.03 -4.15 -2.04
N LEU A 42 -3.94 -3.70 -2.90
CA LEU A 42 -5.28 -3.27 -2.50
C LEU A 42 -6.10 -4.40 -1.87
N VAL A 43 -6.01 -5.63 -2.39
CA VAL A 43 -6.65 -6.81 -1.77
C VAL A 43 -6.09 -7.06 -0.37
N SER A 44 -4.78 -6.90 -0.16
CA SER A 44 -4.16 -7.05 1.16
C SER A 44 -4.65 -5.98 2.16
N ILE A 45 -4.75 -4.71 1.73
CA ILE A 45 -5.26 -3.62 2.56
C ILE A 45 -6.72 -3.88 2.92
N SER A 46 -7.54 -4.30 1.95
CA SER A 46 -8.95 -4.65 2.19
C SER A 46 -9.09 -5.81 3.17
N TYR A 47 -8.22 -6.84 3.08
CA TYR A 47 -8.20 -7.93 4.05
C TYR A 47 -7.91 -7.43 5.47
N ASP A 48 -6.95 -6.49 5.64
CA ASP A 48 -6.66 -5.89 6.94
C ASP A 48 -7.91 -5.24 7.55
N ASN A 49 -8.61 -4.41 6.77
CA ASN A 49 -9.84 -3.74 7.20
C ASN A 49 -11.00 -4.73 7.47
N ILE A 50 -11.11 -5.83 6.71
CA ILE A 50 -12.10 -6.89 6.96
C ILE A 50 -11.88 -7.48 8.36
N ILE A 51 -10.66 -7.90 8.68
CA ILE A 51 -10.38 -8.53 9.97
C ILE A 51 -10.59 -7.54 11.13
N LEU A 52 -10.25 -6.26 10.93
CA LEU A 52 -10.50 -5.22 11.94
C LEU A 52 -12.01 -4.96 12.13
N SER A 53 -12.81 -4.99 11.07
CA SER A 53 -14.26 -4.74 11.17
C SER A 53 -15.03 -5.87 11.86
N ILE A 54 -14.63 -7.15 11.63
CA ILE A 54 -15.34 -8.33 12.14
C ILE A 54 -14.72 -8.94 13.41
N GLY A 55 -13.56 -8.44 13.86
CA GLY A 55 -12.81 -9.06 14.96
C GLY A 55 -13.62 -9.19 16.24
N SER A 56 -14.44 -8.17 16.61
CA SER A 56 -15.32 -8.23 17.78
C SER A 56 -16.51 -9.17 17.60
N LEU A 57 -16.90 -9.48 16.36
CA LEU A 57 -17.94 -10.47 16.07
C LEU A 57 -17.41 -11.90 16.19
N ILE A 58 -16.15 -12.12 15.77
CA ILE A 58 -15.48 -13.42 15.91
C ILE A 58 -15.19 -13.73 17.39
N GLY A 59 -14.84 -12.71 18.16
CA GLY A 59 -14.41 -12.87 19.55
C GLY A 59 -12.95 -13.31 19.70
N GLU A 60 -12.48 -13.32 20.95
CA GLU A 60 -11.14 -13.77 21.28
C GLU A 60 -11.01 -15.29 21.08
N GLY A 61 -9.94 -15.74 20.43
CA GLY A 61 -9.66 -17.15 20.20
C GLY A 61 -8.71 -17.43 19.05
N GLU A 62 -8.43 -18.70 18.80
CA GLU A 62 -7.46 -19.14 17.79
C GLU A 62 -7.88 -18.74 16.35
N LEU A 63 -9.17 -18.64 16.06
CA LEU A 63 -9.63 -18.20 14.74
C LEU A 63 -9.20 -16.76 14.48
N LEU A 64 -9.55 -15.79 15.35
CA LEU A 64 -9.18 -14.39 15.16
C LEU A 64 -7.66 -14.20 15.20
N LYS A 65 -6.96 -14.99 16.02
CA LYS A 65 -5.50 -14.98 16.09
C LYS A 65 -4.87 -15.41 14.75
N THR A 66 -5.34 -16.54 14.17
CA THR A 66 -4.87 -17.02 12.86
C THR A 66 -5.15 -16.04 11.75
N LEU A 67 -6.34 -15.45 11.70
CA LEU A 67 -6.68 -14.40 10.73
C LEU A 67 -5.79 -13.15 10.90
N SER A 68 -5.46 -12.79 12.15
CA SER A 68 -4.53 -11.70 12.44
C SER A 68 -3.09 -12.04 12.04
N MET A 69 -2.64 -13.28 12.19
CA MET A 69 -1.34 -13.72 11.68
C MET A 69 -1.25 -13.56 10.16
N LEU A 70 -2.29 -13.97 9.43
CA LEU A 70 -2.35 -13.78 7.98
C LEU A 70 -2.34 -12.28 7.60
N ARG A 71 -3.03 -11.43 8.37
CA ARG A 71 -3.00 -9.97 8.20
C ARG A 71 -1.58 -9.41 8.27
N PHE A 72 -0.80 -9.79 9.28
CA PHE A 72 0.59 -9.38 9.40
C PHE A 72 1.46 -9.94 8.27
N LEU A 73 1.26 -11.20 7.90
CA LEU A 73 1.99 -11.81 6.78
C LEU A 73 1.77 -11.04 5.48
N LEU A 74 0.51 -10.77 5.13
CA LEU A 74 0.16 -10.01 3.93
C LEU A 74 0.78 -8.61 3.96
N HIS A 75 0.74 -7.93 5.10
CA HIS A 75 1.37 -6.62 5.25
C HIS A 75 2.88 -6.68 4.96
N TYR A 76 3.60 -7.64 5.54
CA TYR A 76 5.04 -7.80 5.31
C TYR A 76 5.39 -8.20 3.87
N LEU A 77 4.50 -8.92 3.19
CA LEU A 77 4.68 -9.30 1.78
C LEU A 77 4.44 -8.12 0.84
N VAL A 78 3.44 -7.26 1.10
CA VAL A 78 3.01 -6.28 0.11
C VAL A 78 3.60 -4.89 0.29
N VAL A 79 3.96 -4.48 1.52
CA VAL A 79 4.52 -3.14 1.76
C VAL A 79 5.78 -2.87 0.95
N PRO A 80 6.78 -3.77 0.86
CA PRO A 80 7.95 -3.52 0.03
C PRO A 80 7.65 -3.39 -1.47
N LEU A 81 6.54 -3.96 -1.95
CA LEU A 81 6.13 -3.90 -3.35
C LEU A 81 5.72 -2.49 -3.80
N PHE A 82 5.45 -1.56 -2.88
CA PHE A 82 5.25 -0.15 -3.22
C PHE A 82 6.45 0.45 -3.94
N ILE A 83 7.68 -0.02 -3.67
CA ILE A 83 8.90 0.41 -4.39
C ILE A 83 8.80 0.00 -5.86
N VAL A 84 8.34 -1.24 -6.14
CA VAL A 84 8.16 -1.75 -7.51
C VAL A 84 7.14 -0.92 -8.26
N ILE A 85 5.97 -0.66 -7.66
CA ILE A 85 4.93 0.18 -8.26
C ILE A 85 5.47 1.58 -8.54
N GLY A 86 6.14 2.20 -7.56
CA GLY A 86 6.70 3.54 -7.70
C GLY A 86 7.72 3.66 -8.83
N VAL A 87 8.67 2.72 -8.92
CA VAL A 87 9.68 2.68 -9.99
C VAL A 87 9.02 2.47 -11.36
N GLU A 88 8.01 1.60 -11.45
CA GLU A 88 7.27 1.39 -12.70
C GLU A 88 6.51 2.65 -13.13
N LEU A 89 5.85 3.33 -12.19
CA LEU A 89 5.18 4.62 -12.46
C LEU A 89 6.18 5.67 -12.95
N ALA A 90 7.37 5.75 -12.34
CA ALA A 90 8.43 6.66 -12.78
C ALA A 90 8.94 6.32 -14.19
N HIS A 91 9.13 5.03 -14.50
CA HIS A 91 9.50 4.57 -15.83
C HIS A 91 8.47 5.02 -16.87
N ARG A 92 7.20 4.77 -16.62
CA ARG A 92 6.09 5.12 -17.49
C ARG A 92 5.85 6.63 -17.60
N ALA A 93 6.22 7.39 -16.56
CA ALA A 93 6.29 8.85 -16.60
C ALA A 93 7.47 9.38 -17.46
N GLY A 94 8.28 8.49 -18.04
CA GLY A 94 9.43 8.85 -18.88
C GLY A 94 10.67 9.28 -18.09
N ALA A 95 10.84 8.86 -16.84
CA ALA A 95 12.01 9.15 -16.06
C ALA A 95 13.21 8.30 -16.54
N ASN A 96 14.26 8.95 -17.07
CA ASN A 96 15.42 8.26 -17.66
C ASN A 96 16.18 7.35 -16.68
N TRP A 97 16.15 7.68 -15.37
CA TRP A 97 16.78 6.89 -14.34
C TRP A 97 16.05 5.56 -14.07
N ALA A 98 14.74 5.50 -14.33
CA ALA A 98 13.91 4.31 -14.12
C ALA A 98 14.03 3.31 -15.29
N ASN A 99 15.28 2.97 -15.65
CA ASN A 99 15.60 2.04 -16.72
C ASN A 99 15.38 0.57 -16.29
N THR A 100 15.63 -0.37 -17.19
CA THR A 100 15.44 -1.81 -16.96
C THR A 100 16.22 -2.32 -15.74
N VAL A 101 17.45 -1.83 -15.51
CA VAL A 101 18.27 -2.23 -14.36
C VAL A 101 17.61 -1.81 -13.05
N VAL A 102 17.15 -0.55 -12.96
CA VAL A 102 16.47 -0.02 -11.77
C VAL A 102 15.14 -0.74 -11.53
N ARG A 103 14.40 -1.08 -12.58
CA ARG A 103 13.16 -1.87 -12.47
C ARG A 103 13.42 -3.27 -11.91
N VAL A 104 14.45 -3.98 -12.38
CA VAL A 104 14.84 -5.29 -11.83
C VAL A 104 15.33 -5.13 -10.39
N LEU A 105 16.14 -4.12 -10.12
CA LEU A 105 16.67 -3.84 -8.78
C LEU A 105 15.53 -3.55 -7.77
N SER A 106 14.45 -2.87 -8.19
CA SER A 106 13.30 -2.62 -7.33
C SER A 106 12.64 -3.92 -6.84
N TRP A 107 12.55 -4.95 -7.68
CA TRP A 107 12.08 -6.29 -7.28
C TRP A 107 13.04 -6.96 -6.29
N VAL A 108 14.35 -6.90 -6.55
CA VAL A 108 15.36 -7.48 -5.65
C VAL A 108 15.30 -6.81 -4.27
N ILE A 109 15.20 -5.48 -4.24
CA ILE A 109 15.07 -4.72 -2.99
C ILE A 109 13.77 -5.09 -2.28
N ALA A 110 12.64 -5.12 -2.98
CA ALA A 110 11.35 -5.47 -2.39
C ALA A 110 11.38 -6.88 -1.78
N LEU A 111 11.87 -7.88 -2.49
CA LEU A 111 12.01 -9.25 -1.99
C LEU A 111 12.98 -9.34 -0.82
N GLY A 112 14.09 -8.60 -0.85
CA GLY A 112 15.04 -8.52 0.26
C GLY A 112 14.43 -7.93 1.53
N LEU A 113 13.70 -6.82 1.41
CA LEU A 113 12.99 -6.20 2.54
C LEU A 113 11.87 -7.11 3.08
N THR A 114 11.13 -7.77 2.20
CA THR A 114 10.15 -8.80 2.59
C THR A 114 10.81 -9.93 3.39
N ALA A 115 11.93 -10.47 2.90
CA ALA A 115 12.65 -11.54 3.61
C ALA A 115 13.14 -11.07 4.99
N ILE A 116 13.63 -9.84 5.11
CA ILE A 116 14.03 -9.25 6.40
C ILE A 116 12.84 -9.18 7.35
N ASP A 117 11.67 -8.65 6.92
CA ASP A 117 10.48 -8.57 7.78
C ASP A 117 9.98 -9.96 8.20
N ILE A 118 9.96 -10.94 7.29
CA ILE A 118 9.56 -12.31 7.61
C ILE A 118 10.51 -12.92 8.65
N ILE A 119 11.80 -12.81 8.46
CA ILE A 119 12.80 -13.42 9.35
C ILE A 119 12.84 -12.71 10.71
N THR A 120 12.78 -11.38 10.73
CA THR A 120 13.00 -10.63 11.97
C THR A 120 11.73 -10.37 12.77
N ARG A 121 10.57 -10.33 12.12
CA ARG A 121 9.29 -9.92 12.74
C ARG A 121 8.24 -11.02 12.73
N TYR A 122 8.10 -11.75 11.61
CA TYR A 122 7.02 -12.73 11.49
C TYR A 122 7.32 -14.05 12.16
N THR A 123 8.55 -14.60 12.06
CA THR A 123 8.91 -15.91 12.61
C THR A 123 8.85 -15.97 14.15
N GLY A 124 8.98 -14.82 14.83
CA GLY A 124 8.87 -14.71 16.29
C GLY A 124 7.60 -14.03 16.78
N LEU A 125 6.57 -13.96 15.96
CA LEU A 125 5.37 -13.18 16.20
C LEU A 125 4.59 -13.70 17.43
N GLN A 126 4.56 -12.91 18.49
CA GLN A 126 3.72 -13.17 19.67
C GLN A 126 2.54 -12.20 19.66
N LEU A 127 1.33 -12.76 19.55
CA LEU A 127 0.10 -11.99 19.45
C LEU A 127 -0.67 -12.02 20.76
N VAL A 128 -1.09 -10.85 21.23
CA VAL A 128 -1.96 -10.66 22.38
C VAL A 128 -3.25 -9.95 21.95
N PRO A 129 -4.40 -10.31 22.51
CA PRO A 129 -5.65 -9.63 22.22
C PRO A 129 -5.64 -8.22 22.82
N ILE A 130 -6.17 -7.26 22.06
CA ILE A 130 -6.40 -5.90 22.54
C ILE A 130 -7.75 -5.41 22.00
N GLU A 131 -8.49 -4.73 22.85
CA GLU A 131 -9.72 -4.04 22.47
C GLU A 131 -9.48 -2.53 22.47
N PHE A 132 -9.88 -1.88 21.37
CA PHE A 132 -9.84 -0.43 21.23
C PHE A 132 -11.09 0.06 20.48
N ALA A 133 -11.85 0.95 21.12
CA ALA A 133 -13.04 1.60 20.54
C ALA A 133 -14.06 0.64 19.91
N GLY A 134 -14.23 -0.55 20.48
CA GLY A 134 -15.16 -1.59 20.01
C GLY A 134 -14.58 -2.52 18.95
N ILE A 135 -13.29 -2.42 18.63
CA ILE A 135 -12.57 -3.40 17.81
C ILE A 135 -11.74 -4.29 18.71
N LEU A 136 -12.04 -5.59 18.67
CA LEU A 136 -11.17 -6.63 19.20
C LEU A 136 -10.21 -7.09 18.08
N ARG A 137 -8.93 -7.03 18.35
CA ARG A 137 -7.87 -7.46 17.42
C ARG A 137 -6.71 -8.08 18.15
N TYR A 138 -5.91 -8.87 17.45
CA TYR A 138 -4.62 -9.27 17.96
C TYR A 138 -3.54 -8.27 17.56
N HIS A 139 -2.69 -7.93 18.52
CA HIS A 139 -1.57 -7.00 18.40
C HIS A 139 -0.27 -7.73 18.77
N VAL A 140 0.84 -7.26 18.21
CA VAL A 140 2.17 -7.84 18.50
C VAL A 140 2.64 -7.39 19.89
N ALA A 141 2.83 -8.37 20.80
CA ALA A 141 3.17 -8.11 22.21
C ALA A 141 4.52 -7.38 22.39
N ASN A 142 5.52 -7.74 21.58
CA ASN A 142 6.91 -7.32 21.74
C ASN A 142 7.39 -6.39 20.63
N LEU A 143 6.51 -5.53 20.09
CA LEU A 143 6.93 -4.51 19.12
C LEU A 143 7.81 -3.47 19.81
N SER A 144 9.13 -3.66 19.74
CA SER A 144 10.10 -2.65 20.14
C SER A 144 10.44 -1.77 18.94
N GLY A 145 10.00 -0.52 18.98
CA GLY A 145 10.39 0.50 18.01
C GLY A 145 9.45 0.68 16.81
N PRO A 146 9.74 1.67 15.96
CA PRO A 146 8.92 2.02 14.81
C PRO A 146 9.02 0.95 13.69
N PRO A 147 8.05 0.90 12.77
CA PRO A 147 8.07 0.00 11.62
C PRO A 147 9.10 0.47 10.57
N ILE A 148 10.38 0.17 10.80
CA ILE A 148 11.51 0.72 10.02
C ILE A 148 11.34 0.44 8.53
N ILE A 149 10.98 -0.79 8.13
CA ILE A 149 10.81 -1.14 6.70
C ILE A 149 9.69 -0.34 6.07
N THR A 150 8.55 -0.20 6.74
CA THR A 150 7.44 0.64 6.26
C THR A 150 7.88 2.10 6.08
N ILE A 151 8.65 2.65 7.03
CA ILE A 151 9.20 4.01 6.92
C ILE A 151 10.15 4.12 5.73
N VAL A 152 11.09 3.20 5.57
CA VAL A 152 12.04 3.16 4.45
C VAL A 152 11.32 3.09 3.12
N VAL A 153 10.33 2.19 2.99
CA VAL A 153 9.52 2.07 1.77
C VAL A 153 8.79 3.37 1.44
N ASN A 154 8.13 3.98 2.45
CA ASN A 154 7.44 5.26 2.24
C ASN A 154 8.41 6.37 1.83
N LEU A 155 9.63 6.44 2.39
CA LEU A 155 10.65 7.41 1.97
C LEU A 155 11.08 7.20 0.51
N PHE A 156 11.27 5.94 0.08
CA PHE A 156 11.57 5.63 -1.32
C PHE A 156 10.44 6.11 -2.25
N VAL A 157 9.20 5.76 -1.94
CA VAL A 157 8.04 6.15 -2.76
C VAL A 157 7.83 7.67 -2.74
N LEU A 158 8.13 8.34 -1.62
CA LEU A 158 8.07 9.79 -1.51
C LEU A 158 9.07 10.47 -2.47
N LEU A 159 10.32 9.99 -2.51
CA LEU A 159 11.35 10.50 -3.42
C LEU A 159 10.95 10.27 -4.89
N ILE A 160 10.40 9.10 -5.21
CA ILE A 160 9.87 8.79 -6.54
C ILE A 160 8.70 9.74 -6.87
N GLY A 161 7.81 9.98 -5.92
CA GLY A 161 6.68 10.91 -6.05
C GLY A 161 7.13 12.35 -6.36
N ILE A 162 8.22 12.81 -5.75
CA ILE A 162 8.86 14.10 -6.08
C ILE A 162 9.34 14.09 -7.54
N GLY A 163 10.01 13.03 -7.98
CA GLY A 163 10.48 12.89 -9.36
C GLY A 163 9.34 12.95 -10.39
N ILE A 164 8.25 12.23 -10.12
CA ILE A 164 7.06 12.25 -10.96
C ILE A 164 6.39 13.63 -10.94
N TRP A 165 6.31 14.28 -9.77
CA TRP A 165 5.76 15.62 -9.66
C TRP A 165 6.48 16.63 -10.55
N PHE A 166 7.81 16.67 -10.50
CA PHE A 166 8.58 17.57 -11.37
C PHE A 166 8.40 17.26 -12.86
N ARG A 167 8.26 15.97 -13.21
CA ARG A 167 8.16 15.53 -14.61
C ARG A 167 6.77 15.77 -15.20
N LEU A 168 5.72 15.34 -14.52
CA LEU A 168 4.34 15.38 -15.01
C LEU A 168 3.53 16.57 -14.47
N LYS A 169 4.12 17.42 -13.59
CA LYS A 169 3.41 18.42 -12.80
C LYS A 169 2.25 17.83 -12.00
N TRP A 170 2.46 16.60 -11.48
CA TRP A 170 1.44 15.78 -10.82
C TRP A 170 1.89 15.41 -9.40
N PRO A 171 1.43 16.13 -8.35
CA PRO A 171 1.96 15.98 -6.99
C PRO A 171 1.32 14.84 -6.17
N TRP A 172 0.27 14.18 -6.68
CA TRP A 172 -0.59 13.34 -5.84
C TRP A 172 0.11 12.13 -5.24
N LEU A 173 1.07 11.51 -5.96
CA LEU A 173 1.85 10.41 -5.36
C LEU A 173 2.70 10.91 -4.18
N PHE A 174 3.33 12.07 -4.29
CA PHE A 174 4.06 12.70 -3.19
C PHE A 174 3.13 12.98 -2.00
N VAL A 175 1.99 13.64 -2.24
CA VAL A 175 1.03 14.01 -1.19
C VAL A 175 0.47 12.78 -0.50
N GLY A 176 0.03 11.76 -1.26
CA GLY A 176 -0.52 10.53 -0.69
C GLY A 176 0.50 9.74 0.13
N THR A 177 1.74 9.67 -0.36
CA THR A 177 2.83 9.01 0.37
C THR A 177 3.21 9.76 1.64
N LEU A 178 3.21 11.09 1.61
CA LEU A 178 3.47 11.91 2.81
C LEU A 178 2.38 11.69 3.88
N ILE A 179 1.11 11.66 3.48
CA ILE A 179 0.00 11.36 4.39
C ILE A 179 0.13 9.94 4.95
N SER A 180 0.47 8.97 4.10
CA SER A 180 0.70 7.59 4.50
C SER A 180 1.85 7.45 5.50
N LEU A 181 2.96 8.15 5.27
CA LEU A 181 4.09 8.17 6.19
C LEU A 181 3.70 8.70 7.57
N ILE A 182 2.95 9.82 7.61
CA ILE A 182 2.46 10.42 8.86
C ILE A 182 1.48 9.48 9.57
N GLY A 183 0.49 8.94 8.86
CA GLY A 183 -0.53 8.07 9.43
C GLY A 183 0.03 6.77 9.99
N ASN A 184 0.97 6.15 9.27
CA ASN A 184 1.65 4.93 9.71
C ASN A 184 2.68 5.17 10.84
N ALA A 185 3.16 6.40 11.02
CA ALA A 185 4.01 6.77 12.15
C ALA A 185 3.22 6.98 13.45
N MET A 186 1.89 7.13 13.38
CA MET A 186 1.06 7.29 14.57
C MET A 186 0.97 5.98 15.37
N PRO A 187 1.15 6.02 16.69
CA PRO A 187 1.10 4.80 17.51
C PRO A 187 -0.34 4.28 17.61
N SER A 188 -0.59 3.10 17.04
CA SER A 188 -1.93 2.50 16.98
C SER A 188 -2.53 2.16 18.35
N TYR A 189 -1.73 2.12 19.41
CA TYR A 189 -2.22 1.97 20.79
C TYR A 189 -2.89 3.25 21.31
N ALA A 190 -2.49 4.42 20.80
CA ALA A 190 -3.02 5.73 21.25
C ALA A 190 -4.18 6.22 20.37
N VAL A 191 -4.09 6.04 19.05
CA VAL A 191 -5.06 6.59 18.07
C VAL A 191 -5.90 5.52 17.38
N GLY A 192 -5.69 4.24 17.73
CA GLY A 192 -6.35 3.12 17.07
C GLY A 192 -5.77 2.83 15.68
N THR A 193 -6.48 2.00 14.91
CA THR A 193 -6.07 1.54 13.57
C THR A 193 -6.50 2.47 12.45
N LEU A 194 -7.52 3.31 12.67
CA LEU A 194 -8.12 4.13 11.62
C LEU A 194 -7.15 5.11 10.97
N ALA A 195 -6.22 5.70 11.74
CA ALA A 195 -5.22 6.62 11.19
C ALA A 195 -4.36 5.93 10.11
N GLY A 196 -3.88 4.71 10.40
CA GLY A 196 -3.16 3.86 9.44
C GLY A 196 -4.03 3.50 8.24
N SER A 197 -5.19 2.88 8.47
CA SER A 197 -6.08 2.44 7.39
C SER A 197 -6.54 3.57 6.47
N CYS A 198 -6.90 4.74 7.01
CA CYS A 198 -7.26 5.90 6.20
C CYS A 198 -6.06 6.42 5.39
N SER A 199 -4.87 6.43 5.97
CA SER A 199 -3.66 6.88 5.27
C SER A 199 -3.25 5.91 4.15
N GLU A 200 -3.42 4.61 4.35
CA GLU A 200 -3.23 3.59 3.31
C GLU A 200 -4.23 3.74 2.17
N LEU A 201 -5.50 4.04 2.47
CA LEU A 201 -6.50 4.35 1.45
C LEU A 201 -6.10 5.57 0.61
N VAL A 202 -5.62 6.66 1.26
CA VAL A 202 -5.13 7.86 0.54
C VAL A 202 -3.93 7.52 -0.34
N MET A 203 -3.02 6.68 0.13
CA MET A 203 -1.89 6.19 -0.67
C MET A 203 -2.37 5.40 -1.88
N ALA A 204 -3.32 4.49 -1.70
CA ALA A 204 -3.90 3.68 -2.76
C ALA A 204 -4.56 4.54 -3.85
N ILE A 205 -5.38 5.52 -3.45
CA ILE A 205 -5.99 6.49 -4.37
C ILE A 205 -4.91 7.26 -5.14
N SER A 206 -3.87 7.71 -4.45
CA SER A 206 -2.78 8.48 -5.07
C SER A 206 -1.99 7.67 -6.09
N LEU A 207 -1.79 6.37 -5.85
CA LEU A 207 -1.17 5.45 -6.81
C LEU A 207 -2.04 5.28 -8.05
N LEU A 208 -3.35 5.03 -7.88
CA LEU A 208 -4.28 4.87 -8.99
C LEU A 208 -4.38 6.13 -9.86
N LEU A 209 -4.54 7.29 -9.23
CA LEU A 209 -4.56 8.58 -9.94
C LEU A 209 -3.24 8.84 -10.69
N THR A 210 -2.11 8.41 -10.14
CA THR A 210 -0.81 8.56 -10.79
C THR A 210 -0.66 7.60 -11.95
N GLU A 211 -1.15 6.36 -11.82
CA GLU A 211 -1.19 5.40 -12.93
C GLU A 211 -2.05 5.93 -14.08
N GLU A 212 -3.27 6.41 -13.79
CA GLU A 212 -4.13 7.01 -14.81
C GLU A 212 -3.44 8.18 -15.53
N ARG A 213 -2.76 9.04 -14.77
CA ARG A 213 -1.99 10.16 -15.34
C ARG A 213 -0.84 9.69 -16.23
N THR A 214 -0.13 8.62 -15.85
CA THR A 214 0.95 8.07 -16.67
C THR A 214 0.44 7.38 -17.93
N GLN A 215 -0.70 6.70 -17.88
CA GLN A 215 -1.36 6.13 -19.07
C GLN A 215 -1.75 7.23 -20.05
N PHE A 216 -2.39 8.30 -19.58
CA PHE A 216 -2.74 9.45 -20.42
C PHE A 216 -1.51 10.08 -21.08
N PHE A 217 -0.42 10.25 -20.33
CA PHE A 217 0.83 10.80 -20.84
C PHE A 217 1.41 9.93 -21.97
N LEU A 218 1.41 8.61 -21.84
CA LEU A 218 1.91 7.70 -22.86
C LEU A 218 1.08 7.74 -24.15
N VAL A 219 -0.24 7.79 -24.03
CA VAL A 219 -1.14 7.91 -25.20
C VAL A 219 -0.86 9.22 -25.97
N THR A 220 -0.78 10.33 -25.26
CA THR A 220 -0.52 11.65 -25.88
C THR A 220 0.85 11.71 -26.57
N GLN A 221 1.87 11.06 -26.02
CA GLN A 221 3.18 10.97 -26.68
C GLN A 221 3.17 10.09 -27.93
N GLY A 222 2.44 8.97 -27.89
CA GLY A 222 2.26 8.10 -29.06
C GLY A 222 1.59 8.84 -30.23
N GLU A 223 0.53 9.58 -29.97
CA GLU A 223 -0.17 10.38 -31.00
C GLU A 223 0.73 11.46 -31.61
N THR A 224 1.52 12.15 -30.81
CA THR A 224 2.44 13.19 -31.32
C THR A 224 3.56 12.62 -32.19
N THR A 225 3.99 11.40 -31.93
CA THR A 225 5.02 10.73 -32.73
C THR A 225 4.48 10.32 -34.10
N PHE A 226 3.23 9.90 -34.21
CA PHE A 226 2.59 9.59 -35.50
C PHE A 226 2.40 10.82 -36.38
N LEU A 227 1.98 11.95 -35.79
CA LEU A 227 1.76 13.23 -36.51
C LEU A 227 3.07 13.90 -36.97
N SER A 228 4.21 13.56 -36.40
CA SER A 228 5.52 14.14 -36.77
C SER A 228 6.28 13.31 -37.82
N SER A 229 5.74 12.16 -38.24
CA SER A 229 6.35 11.26 -39.23
C SER A 229 5.78 11.45 -40.67
N ASP A 230 4.81 12.32 -40.85
CA ASP A 230 4.21 12.77 -42.10
C ASP A 230 4.78 14.16 -42.52
#